data_e0c17d2302e48e13e5fca85cdad9db9c
#
_entry.id   e0c17d2302e48e13e5fca85cdad9db9c
#
_cell.length_a   1.000
_cell.length_b   1.000
_cell.length_c   1.000
_cell.angle_alpha   90.00
_cell.angle_beta   90.00
_cell.angle_gamma   90.00
#
_symmetry.space_group_name_H-M   'P 1'
#
loop_
_entity.id
_entity.type
_entity.pdbx_description
1 polymer ?
#
loop_
_entity_poly.entity_id
_entity_poly.type
_entity_poly.pdbx_seq_one_letter_code
_entity_poly.pdbx_strand_id
1 'polypeptide(L)'
;MSDPSRKTQERGRARRTALVEASRRLLQAREIEEISLTDVADEAGIPKSSAYHFFGQVTEVYEAAASVMEAELYDHMAAVDTRPCRDWRQVVTRFVRHGVSFFNGNRDAMQLLIGPRTPSAIKLKDRQADFAIAELLRDRIARRSQLPELADTPELFFRAIEIADLFFGLSVIRHGHITEEFDSEAGRAACAYLSIYLPAVLSESEGVVTGLN
;
A
#
# COMPACT_ATOMS: atom_id res chain seq x y z
N MET A 1 37.85 18.32 5.97
CA MET A 1 37.49 18.12 7.39
C MET A 1 36.00 17.90 7.45
N SER A 2 35.54 16.67 7.81
CA SER A 2 34.09 16.36 7.91
C SER A 2 33.56 16.97 9.20
N ASP A 3 32.48 17.73 9.09
CA ASP A 3 31.78 18.38 10.20
C ASP A 3 31.32 17.34 11.25
N PRO A 4 31.72 17.46 12.53
CA PRO A 4 31.30 16.55 13.61
C PRO A 4 29.77 16.48 13.79
N SER A 5 29.06 17.58 13.55
CA SER A 5 27.60 17.68 13.61
C SER A 5 26.94 16.78 12.58
N ARG A 6 27.42 16.78 11.34
CA ARG A 6 26.94 15.93 10.25
C ARG A 6 27.12 14.44 10.56
N LYS A 7 28.26 14.05 11.12
CA LYS A 7 28.50 12.66 11.53
C LYS A 7 27.56 12.17 12.64
N THR A 8 27.23 13.05 13.59
CA THR A 8 26.29 12.73 14.67
C THR A 8 24.87 12.54 14.13
N GLN A 9 24.45 13.39 13.20
CA GLN A 9 23.14 13.34 12.56
C GLN A 9 22.99 12.09 11.66
N GLU A 10 24.02 11.70 10.92
CA GLU A 10 24.06 10.48 10.11
C GLU A 10 23.95 9.23 10.99
N ARG A 11 24.66 9.17 12.13
CA ARG A 11 24.55 8.07 13.10
C ARG A 11 23.17 7.98 13.73
N GLY A 12 22.54 9.12 14.04
CA GLY A 12 21.16 9.16 14.54
C GLY A 12 20.17 8.59 13.54
N ARG A 13 20.28 9.02 12.27
CA ARG A 13 19.44 8.52 11.18
C ARG A 13 19.62 7.01 10.99
N ALA A 14 20.86 6.53 10.94
CA ALA A 14 21.15 5.10 10.78
C ALA A 14 20.54 4.24 11.90
N ARG A 15 20.60 4.70 13.16
CA ARG A 15 19.96 3.99 14.29
C ARG A 15 18.45 3.99 14.19
N ARG A 16 17.84 5.11 13.79
CA ARG A 16 16.40 5.19 13.59
C ARG A 16 15.94 4.23 12.50
N THR A 17 16.64 4.16 11.37
CA THR A 17 16.39 3.20 10.29
C THR A 17 16.54 1.76 10.78
N ALA A 18 17.58 1.45 11.54
CA ALA A 18 17.79 0.10 12.08
C ALA A 18 16.66 -0.36 13.02
N LEU A 19 16.07 0.54 13.83
CA LEU A 19 14.88 0.24 14.64
C LEU A 19 13.66 -0.04 13.77
N VAL A 20 13.43 0.72 12.72
CA VAL A 20 12.33 0.50 11.76
C VAL A 20 12.48 -0.86 11.08
N GLU A 21 13.66 -1.19 10.57
CA GLU A 21 13.93 -2.49 9.94
C GLU A 21 13.81 -3.66 10.91
N ALA A 22 14.22 -3.49 12.17
CA ALA A 22 14.04 -4.49 13.20
C ALA A 22 12.55 -4.75 13.50
N SER A 23 11.73 -3.70 13.58
CA SER A 23 10.29 -3.85 13.77
C SER A 23 9.63 -4.61 12.61
N ARG A 24 10.05 -4.36 11.38
CA ARG A 24 9.58 -5.08 10.19
C ARG A 24 9.92 -6.57 10.27
N ARG A 25 11.17 -6.92 10.62
CA ARG A 25 11.57 -8.33 10.80
C ARG A 25 10.75 -9.03 11.87
N LEU A 26 10.49 -8.35 13.01
CA LEU A 26 9.66 -8.92 14.07
C LEU A 26 8.21 -9.15 13.59
N LEU A 27 7.63 -8.22 12.85
CA LEU A 27 6.27 -8.32 12.29
C LEU A 27 6.14 -9.44 11.24
N GLN A 28 7.23 -9.88 10.60
CA GLN A 28 7.20 -11.07 9.74
C GLN A 28 6.97 -12.37 10.53
N ALA A 29 7.35 -12.41 11.81
CA ALA A 29 7.32 -13.63 12.62
C ALA A 29 6.31 -13.60 13.77
N ARG A 30 5.89 -12.42 14.23
CA ARG A 30 5.07 -12.21 15.43
C ARG A 30 3.87 -11.32 15.12
N GLU A 31 2.83 -11.41 15.95
CA GLU A 31 1.69 -10.51 15.90
C GLU A 31 2.07 -9.11 16.43
N ILE A 32 1.47 -8.08 15.87
CA ILE A 32 1.75 -6.67 16.20
C ILE A 32 1.62 -6.37 17.70
N GLU A 33 0.71 -7.04 18.40
CA GLU A 33 0.43 -6.83 19.83
C GLU A 33 1.47 -7.48 20.75
N GLU A 34 2.24 -8.43 20.24
CA GLU A 34 3.26 -9.17 20.99
C GLU A 34 4.61 -8.46 21.00
N ILE A 35 4.76 -7.37 20.26
CA ILE A 35 6.04 -6.69 20.03
C ILE A 35 6.05 -5.38 20.82
N SER A 36 7.04 -5.27 21.72
CA SER A 36 7.34 -4.06 22.48
C SER A 36 8.50 -3.26 21.86
N LEU A 37 8.64 -1.99 22.23
CA LEU A 37 9.82 -1.20 21.83
C LEU A 37 11.14 -1.81 22.34
N THR A 38 11.09 -2.55 23.45
CA THR A 38 12.22 -3.31 23.98
C THR A 38 12.62 -4.43 23.03
N ASP A 39 11.66 -5.21 22.52
CA ASP A 39 11.92 -6.26 21.53
C ASP A 39 12.56 -5.69 20.27
N VAL A 40 12.05 -4.54 19.79
CA VAL A 40 12.61 -3.84 18.63
C VAL A 40 14.04 -3.39 18.87
N ALA A 41 14.35 -2.87 20.08
CA ALA A 41 15.70 -2.45 20.45
C ALA A 41 16.67 -3.64 20.49
N ASP A 42 16.25 -4.75 21.11
CA ASP A 42 17.03 -5.98 21.23
C ASP A 42 17.29 -6.60 19.84
N GLU A 43 16.27 -6.66 18.96
CA GLU A 43 16.38 -7.12 17.57
C GLU A 43 17.31 -6.22 16.73
N ALA A 44 17.30 -4.91 16.97
CA ALA A 44 18.16 -3.95 16.27
C ALA A 44 19.62 -3.95 16.81
N GLY A 45 19.90 -4.60 17.94
CA GLY A 45 21.19 -4.49 18.62
C GLY A 45 21.48 -3.08 19.16
N ILE A 46 20.44 -2.33 19.50
CA ILE A 46 20.53 -0.93 19.97
C ILE A 46 20.17 -0.88 21.45
N PRO A 47 20.94 -0.15 22.31
CA PRO A 47 20.59 0.02 23.71
C PRO A 47 19.16 0.57 23.87
N LYS A 48 18.39 -0.02 24.81
CA LYS A 48 16.99 0.37 25.08
C LYS A 48 16.83 1.87 25.33
N SER A 49 17.74 2.48 26.10
CA SER A 49 17.75 3.92 26.35
C SER A 49 17.86 4.75 25.04
N SER A 50 18.61 4.22 24.07
CA SER A 50 18.74 4.86 22.76
C SER A 50 17.45 4.70 21.92
N ALA A 51 16.80 3.54 21.98
CA ALA A 51 15.52 3.33 21.29
C ALA A 51 14.44 4.27 21.83
N TYR A 52 14.32 4.40 23.15
CA TYR A 52 13.40 5.34 23.80
C TYR A 52 13.73 6.82 23.56
N HIS A 53 14.97 7.13 23.17
CA HIS A 53 15.33 8.49 22.73
C HIS A 53 14.77 8.81 21.34
N PHE A 54 14.67 7.81 20.43
CA PHE A 54 14.18 8.00 19.07
C PHE A 54 12.66 7.85 18.94
N PHE A 55 12.07 6.99 19.76
CA PHE A 55 10.66 6.66 19.74
C PHE A 55 10.15 6.52 21.18
N GLY A 56 9.10 7.27 21.53
CA GLY A 56 8.51 7.22 22.86
C GLY A 56 7.79 5.90 23.13
N GLN A 57 7.26 5.28 22.08
CA GLN A 57 6.50 4.03 22.14
C GLN A 57 6.62 3.25 20.82
N VAL A 58 6.26 1.95 20.86
CA VAL A 58 6.40 1.06 19.70
C VAL A 58 5.51 1.49 18.53
N THR A 59 4.36 2.11 18.77
CA THR A 59 3.47 2.62 17.72
C THR A 59 4.12 3.70 16.86
N GLU A 60 5.02 4.51 17.41
CA GLU A 60 5.79 5.48 16.62
C GLU A 60 6.80 4.81 15.67
N VAL A 61 7.35 3.65 16.07
CA VAL A 61 8.17 2.83 15.16
C VAL A 61 7.31 2.27 14.05
N TYR A 62 6.09 1.80 14.38
CA TYR A 62 5.14 1.28 13.40
C TYR A 62 4.69 2.34 12.40
N GLU A 63 4.44 3.58 12.84
CA GLU A 63 4.12 4.70 11.94
C GLU A 63 5.29 4.99 10.97
N ALA A 64 6.52 4.92 11.46
CA ALA A 64 7.69 5.08 10.61
C ALA A 64 7.86 3.90 9.64
N ALA A 65 7.59 2.67 10.07
CA ALA A 65 7.61 1.48 9.23
C ALA A 65 6.50 1.51 8.17
N ALA A 66 5.27 1.87 8.56
CA ALA A 66 4.14 2.02 7.65
C ALA A 66 4.46 2.99 6.51
N SER A 67 5.09 4.14 6.81
CA SER A 67 5.47 5.10 5.77
C SER A 67 6.48 4.55 4.75
N VAL A 68 7.35 3.63 5.15
CA VAL A 68 8.25 2.94 4.21
C VAL A 68 7.47 1.95 3.37
N MET A 69 6.56 1.19 4.00
CA MET A 69 5.72 0.19 3.31
C MET A 69 4.73 0.83 2.33
N GLU A 70 4.15 1.99 2.67
CA GLU A 70 3.30 2.80 1.77
C GLU A 70 4.06 3.18 0.49
N ALA A 71 5.34 3.60 0.62
CA ALA A 71 6.17 3.91 -0.54
C ALA A 71 6.51 2.65 -1.36
N GLU A 72 6.83 1.53 -0.71
CA GLU A 72 7.07 0.25 -1.37
C GLU A 72 5.81 -0.27 -2.09
N LEU A 73 4.63 -0.13 -1.48
CA LEU A 73 3.35 -0.47 -2.09
C LEU A 73 3.10 0.41 -3.32
N TYR A 74 3.30 1.72 -3.22
CA TYR A 74 3.14 2.64 -4.34
C TYR A 74 4.04 2.24 -5.52
N ASP A 75 5.33 1.98 -5.27
CA ASP A 75 6.28 1.57 -6.32
C ASP A 75 5.88 0.23 -6.94
N HIS A 76 5.42 -0.72 -6.12
CA HIS A 76 4.89 -1.99 -6.58
C HIS A 76 3.67 -1.78 -7.49
N MET A 77 2.69 -0.98 -7.06
CA MET A 77 1.48 -0.67 -7.83
C MET A 77 1.79 0.11 -9.11
N ALA A 78 2.78 0.99 -9.08
CA ALA A 78 3.24 1.71 -10.26
C ALA A 78 3.90 0.80 -11.32
N ALA A 79 4.41 -0.36 -10.93
CA ALA A 79 5.02 -1.33 -11.83
C ALA A 79 4.02 -2.25 -12.54
N VAL A 80 2.72 -2.20 -12.22
CA VAL A 80 1.71 -3.08 -12.82
C VAL A 80 1.68 -2.96 -14.35
N ASP A 81 1.81 -4.08 -15.05
CA ASP A 81 1.67 -4.14 -16.51
C ASP A 81 0.21 -4.36 -16.92
N THR A 82 -0.41 -3.32 -17.45
CA THR A 82 -1.81 -3.36 -17.93
C THR A 82 -1.90 -3.54 -19.45
N ARG A 83 -0.80 -3.67 -20.18
CA ARG A 83 -0.81 -3.84 -21.65
C ARG A 83 -1.65 -5.02 -22.15
N PRO A 84 -1.71 -6.18 -21.44
CA PRO A 84 -2.55 -7.29 -21.86
C PRO A 84 -4.06 -7.08 -21.67
N CYS A 85 -4.46 -6.06 -20.90
CA CYS A 85 -5.87 -5.81 -20.60
C CYS A 85 -6.59 -5.29 -21.85
N ARG A 86 -7.83 -5.78 -22.10
CA ARG A 86 -8.66 -5.41 -23.26
C ARG A 86 -9.63 -4.28 -22.95
N ASP A 87 -10.05 -4.17 -21.68
CA ASP A 87 -11.00 -3.19 -21.21
C ASP A 87 -10.63 -2.69 -19.82
N TRP A 88 -11.31 -1.68 -19.34
CA TRP A 88 -11.03 -1.06 -18.05
C TRP A 88 -11.31 -2.00 -16.85
N ARG A 89 -12.24 -2.96 -16.96
CA ARG A 89 -12.51 -3.92 -15.89
C ARG A 89 -11.35 -4.88 -15.71
N GLN A 90 -10.73 -5.30 -16.81
CA GLN A 90 -9.51 -6.11 -16.74
C GLN A 90 -8.34 -5.31 -16.13
N VAL A 91 -8.26 -4.00 -16.40
CA VAL A 91 -7.27 -3.13 -15.73
C VAL A 91 -7.51 -3.11 -14.23
N VAL A 92 -8.75 -2.87 -13.78
CA VAL A 92 -9.12 -2.87 -12.35
C VAL A 92 -8.80 -4.21 -11.70
N THR A 93 -9.28 -5.31 -12.26
CA THR A 93 -9.05 -6.66 -11.69
C THR A 93 -7.57 -6.99 -11.60
N ARG A 94 -6.80 -6.65 -12.62
CA ARG A 94 -5.34 -6.88 -12.63
C ARG A 94 -4.63 -6.00 -11.61
N PHE A 95 -5.06 -4.76 -11.45
CA PHE A 95 -4.53 -3.82 -10.49
C PHE A 95 -4.78 -4.31 -9.06
N VAL A 96 -6.01 -4.70 -8.73
CA VAL A 96 -6.40 -5.27 -7.44
C VAL A 96 -5.55 -6.52 -7.12
N ARG A 97 -5.46 -7.46 -8.06
CA ARG A 97 -4.61 -8.67 -7.90
C ARG A 97 -3.14 -8.35 -7.67
N HIS A 98 -2.63 -7.28 -8.27
CA HIS A 98 -1.25 -6.84 -8.04
C HIS A 98 -1.05 -6.37 -6.59
N GLY A 99 -2.02 -5.67 -6.00
CA GLY A 99 -2.04 -5.32 -4.58
C GLY A 99 -2.08 -6.57 -3.68
N VAL A 100 -2.90 -7.57 -4.02
CA VAL A 100 -2.92 -8.85 -3.28
C VAL A 100 -1.55 -9.52 -3.27
N SER A 101 -0.82 -9.49 -4.39
CA SER A 101 0.53 -10.07 -4.45
C SER A 101 1.53 -9.37 -3.54
N PHE A 102 1.40 -8.05 -3.36
CA PHE A 102 2.20 -7.29 -2.42
C PHE A 102 1.92 -7.70 -0.97
N PHE A 103 0.67 -7.67 -0.55
CA PHE A 103 0.30 -7.96 0.84
C PHE A 103 0.59 -9.42 1.22
N ASN A 104 0.30 -10.38 0.35
CA ASN A 104 0.60 -11.80 0.61
C ASN A 104 2.10 -12.10 0.61
N GLY A 105 2.92 -11.27 -0.04
CA GLY A 105 4.37 -11.35 -0.01
C GLY A 105 5.03 -10.62 1.17
N ASN A 106 4.29 -9.72 1.85
CA ASN A 106 4.82 -8.82 2.88
C ASN A 106 3.92 -8.82 4.12
N ARG A 107 4.12 -9.82 5.01
CA ARG A 107 3.29 -9.96 6.22
C ARG A 107 3.35 -8.74 7.14
N ASP A 108 4.50 -8.07 7.24
CA ASP A 108 4.67 -6.82 7.98
C ASP A 108 3.74 -5.72 7.46
N ALA A 109 3.70 -5.51 6.14
CA ALA A 109 2.80 -4.55 5.51
C ALA A 109 1.34 -4.96 5.68
N MET A 110 1.02 -6.25 5.52
CA MET A 110 -0.33 -6.77 5.73
C MET A 110 -0.83 -6.48 7.17
N GLN A 111 0.02 -6.66 8.19
CA GLN A 111 -0.34 -6.36 9.57
C GLN A 111 -0.52 -4.86 9.84
N LEU A 112 0.36 -4.01 9.27
CA LEU A 112 0.38 -2.57 9.57
C LEU A 112 -0.59 -1.75 8.73
N LEU A 113 -0.89 -2.13 7.48
CA LEU A 113 -1.72 -1.33 6.58
C LEU A 113 -3.18 -1.83 6.55
N ILE A 114 -3.41 -3.11 6.34
CA ILE A 114 -4.76 -3.68 6.18
C ILE A 114 -5.22 -4.59 7.32
N GLY A 115 -4.36 -4.80 8.33
CA GLY A 115 -4.66 -5.68 9.45
C GLY A 115 -5.76 -5.15 10.37
N PRO A 116 -6.47 -6.04 11.11
CA PRO A 116 -7.54 -5.63 12.02
C PRO A 116 -7.04 -4.83 13.23
N ARG A 117 -5.75 -4.92 13.53
CA ARG A 117 -5.09 -4.31 14.70
C ARG A 117 -4.18 -3.14 14.34
N THR A 118 -4.26 -2.66 13.10
CA THR A 118 -3.54 -1.46 12.65
C THR A 118 -3.88 -0.27 13.54
N PRO A 119 -2.88 0.42 14.12
CA PRO A 119 -3.11 1.63 14.91
C PRO A 119 -3.90 2.68 14.14
N SER A 120 -4.83 3.37 14.81
CA SER A 120 -5.71 4.35 14.17
C SER A 120 -4.96 5.51 13.49
N ALA A 121 -3.81 5.91 14.03
CA ALA A 121 -2.95 6.93 13.43
C ALA A 121 -2.41 6.49 12.07
N ILE A 122 -2.04 5.21 11.92
CA ILE A 122 -1.60 4.63 10.64
C ILE A 122 -2.78 4.61 9.67
N LYS A 123 -3.96 4.12 10.07
CA LYS A 123 -5.15 4.06 9.20
C LYS A 123 -5.57 5.42 8.63
N LEU A 124 -5.42 6.49 9.41
CA LEU A 124 -5.74 7.85 8.95
C LEU A 124 -4.75 8.36 7.90
N LYS A 125 -3.49 7.98 8.03
CA LYS A 125 -2.43 8.37 7.12
C LYS A 125 -2.43 7.54 5.84
N ASP A 126 -2.68 6.25 5.95
CA ASP A 126 -2.77 5.27 4.86
C ASP A 126 -3.77 5.70 3.79
N ARG A 127 -4.92 6.23 4.18
CA ARG A 127 -5.91 6.80 3.24
C ARG A 127 -5.38 7.90 2.32
N GLN A 128 -4.33 8.62 2.71
CA GLN A 128 -3.68 9.59 1.82
C GLN A 128 -2.81 8.89 0.78
N ALA A 129 -2.18 7.76 1.15
CA ALA A 129 -1.44 6.91 0.22
C ALA A 129 -2.38 6.23 -0.79
N ASP A 130 -3.58 5.79 -0.35
CA ASP A 130 -4.59 5.17 -1.20
C ASP A 130 -5.11 6.09 -2.29
N PHE A 131 -5.18 7.40 -2.04
CA PHE A 131 -5.45 8.38 -3.09
C PHE A 131 -4.41 8.34 -4.21
N ALA A 132 -3.12 8.26 -3.88
CA ALA A 132 -2.07 8.18 -4.88
C ALA A 132 -2.14 6.86 -5.67
N ILE A 133 -2.52 5.75 -5.02
CA ILE A 133 -2.76 4.46 -5.68
C ILE A 133 -3.98 4.53 -6.59
N ALA A 134 -5.05 5.19 -6.16
CA ALA A 134 -6.25 5.41 -6.97
C ALA A 134 -5.95 6.24 -8.24
N GLU A 135 -5.10 7.25 -8.13
CA GLU A 135 -4.61 8.03 -9.25
C GLU A 135 -3.82 7.16 -10.26
N LEU A 136 -2.98 6.23 -9.77
CA LEU A 136 -2.30 5.27 -10.64
C LEU A 136 -3.30 4.41 -11.41
N LEU A 137 -4.35 3.90 -10.77
CA LEU A 137 -5.40 3.12 -11.43
C LEU A 137 -6.11 3.94 -12.50
N ARG A 138 -6.55 5.17 -12.16
CA ARG A 138 -7.17 6.11 -13.10
C ARG A 138 -6.29 6.32 -14.33
N ASP A 139 -5.02 6.62 -14.11
CA ASP A 139 -4.06 6.91 -15.17
C ASP A 139 -3.81 5.69 -16.06
N ARG A 140 -3.80 4.47 -15.50
CA ARG A 140 -3.69 3.23 -16.29
C ARG A 140 -4.88 3.05 -17.24
N ILE A 141 -6.08 3.41 -16.80
CA ILE A 141 -7.28 3.37 -17.65
C ILE A 141 -7.25 4.51 -18.68
N ALA A 142 -6.95 5.74 -18.25
CA ALA A 142 -6.94 6.93 -19.09
C ALA A 142 -5.92 6.87 -20.25
N ARG A 143 -4.79 6.17 -20.05
CA ARG A 143 -3.79 5.96 -21.12
C ARG A 143 -4.32 5.17 -22.33
N ARG A 144 -5.41 4.44 -22.15
CA ARG A 144 -5.95 3.52 -23.16
C ARG A 144 -7.33 3.94 -23.64
N SER A 145 -8.05 4.66 -22.81
CA SER A 145 -9.45 4.98 -23.02
C SER A 145 -9.76 6.39 -22.57
N GLN A 146 -10.65 7.03 -23.28
CA GLN A 146 -11.17 8.34 -22.89
C GLN A 146 -12.15 8.16 -21.72
N LEU A 147 -11.77 8.67 -20.55
CA LEU A 147 -12.67 8.70 -19.40
C LEU A 147 -13.76 9.77 -19.62
N PRO A 148 -15.03 9.51 -19.25
CA PRO A 148 -16.06 10.53 -19.28
C PRO A 148 -15.75 11.67 -18.30
N GLU A 149 -16.26 12.86 -18.58
CA GLU A 149 -16.23 13.96 -17.62
C GLU A 149 -17.14 13.61 -16.44
N LEU A 150 -16.53 13.36 -15.29
CA LEU A 150 -17.21 13.01 -14.05
C LEU A 150 -16.90 14.06 -12.99
N ALA A 151 -17.93 14.47 -12.26
CA ALA A 151 -17.70 15.23 -11.05
C ALA A 151 -16.89 14.37 -10.07
N ASP A 152 -15.76 14.90 -9.58
CA ASP A 152 -14.95 14.25 -8.57
C ASP A 152 -14.36 12.89 -8.95
N THR A 153 -13.77 12.82 -10.15
CA THR A 153 -13.12 11.59 -10.66
C THR A 153 -12.08 10.99 -9.69
N PRO A 154 -11.21 11.76 -8.98
CA PRO A 154 -10.27 11.19 -8.03
C PRO A 154 -10.95 10.42 -6.90
N GLU A 155 -12.00 10.96 -6.31
CA GLU A 155 -12.78 10.32 -5.25
C GLU A 155 -13.45 9.01 -5.69
N LEU A 156 -13.88 8.92 -6.96
CA LEU A 156 -14.50 7.70 -7.48
C LEU A 156 -13.49 6.55 -7.52
N PHE A 157 -12.28 6.81 -7.98
CA PHE A 157 -11.23 5.79 -8.01
C PHE A 157 -10.72 5.45 -6.62
N PHE A 158 -10.60 6.44 -5.73
CA PHE A 158 -10.27 6.21 -4.32
C PHE A 158 -11.29 5.28 -3.65
N ARG A 159 -12.59 5.54 -3.79
CA ARG A 159 -13.62 4.65 -3.24
C ARG A 159 -13.57 3.23 -3.80
N ALA A 160 -13.18 3.06 -5.07
CA ALA A 160 -12.99 1.73 -5.64
C ALA A 160 -11.82 0.98 -5.00
N ILE A 161 -10.73 1.67 -4.64
CA ILE A 161 -9.61 1.09 -3.88
C ILE A 161 -10.05 0.74 -2.45
N GLU A 162 -10.70 1.66 -1.73
CA GLU A 162 -11.23 1.40 -0.38
C GLU A 162 -12.17 0.18 -0.33
N ILE A 163 -12.97 -0.01 -1.38
CA ILE A 163 -13.82 -1.20 -1.51
C ILE A 163 -12.99 -2.48 -1.65
N ALA A 164 -11.92 -2.46 -2.43
CA ALA A 164 -11.03 -3.60 -2.56
C ALA A 164 -10.32 -3.91 -1.24
N ASP A 165 -9.84 -2.90 -0.54
CA ASP A 165 -9.15 -3.02 0.75
C ASP A 165 -10.06 -3.56 1.86
N LEU A 166 -11.36 -3.23 1.82
CA LEU A 166 -12.33 -3.86 2.72
C LEU A 166 -12.32 -5.38 2.57
N PHE A 167 -12.32 -5.91 1.34
CA PHE A 167 -12.26 -7.34 1.10
C PHE A 167 -10.92 -7.94 1.53
N PHE A 168 -9.81 -7.23 1.33
CA PHE A 168 -8.50 -7.65 1.81
C PHE A 168 -8.49 -7.79 3.34
N GLY A 169 -8.93 -6.75 4.05
CA GLY A 169 -9.03 -6.77 5.51
C GLY A 169 -9.92 -7.89 6.04
N LEU A 170 -11.08 -8.13 5.41
CA LEU A 170 -12.00 -9.23 5.77
C LEU A 170 -11.35 -10.61 5.56
N SER A 171 -10.57 -10.78 4.50
CA SER A 171 -9.84 -12.02 4.25
C SER A 171 -8.76 -12.24 5.31
N VAL A 172 -7.98 -11.21 5.60
CA VAL A 172 -6.91 -11.26 6.63
C VAL A 172 -7.49 -11.62 8.01
N ILE A 173 -8.62 -11.03 8.39
CA ILE A 173 -9.31 -11.37 9.66
C ILE A 173 -9.70 -12.84 9.72
N ARG A 174 -10.16 -13.41 8.62
CA ARG A 174 -10.71 -14.79 8.57
C ARG A 174 -9.65 -15.85 8.34
N HIS A 175 -8.63 -15.54 7.54
CA HIS A 175 -7.70 -16.52 6.98
C HIS A 175 -6.24 -16.22 7.26
N GLY A 176 -5.92 -15.03 7.79
CA GLY A 176 -4.54 -14.58 8.02
C GLY A 176 -3.79 -14.17 6.75
N HIS A 177 -4.43 -14.24 5.58
CA HIS A 177 -3.90 -13.81 4.27
C HIS A 177 -5.07 -13.49 3.33
N ILE A 178 -4.79 -12.93 2.15
CA ILE A 178 -5.81 -12.68 1.14
C ILE A 178 -5.95 -13.91 0.26
N THR A 179 -7.13 -14.56 0.31
CA THR A 179 -7.43 -15.77 -0.47
C THR A 179 -7.82 -15.41 -1.92
N GLU A 180 -7.78 -16.40 -2.84
CA GLU A 180 -8.22 -16.21 -4.23
C GLU A 180 -9.70 -15.82 -4.35
N GLU A 181 -10.55 -16.31 -3.42
CA GLU A 181 -11.96 -15.93 -3.37
C GLU A 181 -12.10 -14.43 -3.08
N PHE A 182 -11.42 -13.94 -2.04
CA PHE A 182 -11.47 -12.53 -1.66
C PHE A 182 -10.78 -11.60 -2.69
N ASP A 183 -9.69 -12.03 -3.34
CA ASP A 183 -9.09 -11.33 -4.49
C ASP A 183 -10.14 -11.15 -5.60
N SER A 184 -10.83 -12.24 -5.96
CA SER A 184 -11.85 -12.22 -7.00
C SER A 184 -13.04 -11.31 -6.63
N GLU A 185 -13.51 -11.37 -5.38
CA GLU A 185 -14.61 -10.53 -4.89
C GLU A 185 -14.21 -9.05 -4.82
N ALA A 186 -13.00 -8.73 -4.35
CA ALA A 186 -12.47 -7.37 -4.32
C ALA A 186 -12.48 -6.73 -5.71
N GLY A 187 -11.95 -7.45 -6.71
CA GLY A 187 -11.94 -6.99 -8.10
C GLY A 187 -13.35 -6.81 -8.68
N ARG A 188 -14.29 -7.75 -8.39
CA ARG A 188 -15.68 -7.64 -8.81
C ARG A 188 -16.40 -6.45 -8.17
N ALA A 189 -16.21 -6.25 -6.87
CA ALA A 189 -16.85 -5.16 -6.13
C ALA A 189 -16.34 -3.79 -6.60
N ALA A 190 -15.03 -3.62 -6.78
CA ALA A 190 -14.45 -2.41 -7.35
C ALA A 190 -14.97 -2.12 -8.77
N CYS A 191 -15.04 -3.15 -9.63
CA CYS A 191 -15.62 -3.03 -10.97
C CYS A 191 -17.12 -2.68 -10.94
N ALA A 192 -17.90 -3.30 -10.05
CA ALA A 192 -19.32 -3.02 -9.90
C ALA A 192 -19.57 -1.57 -9.49
N TYR A 193 -18.80 -1.08 -8.50
CA TYR A 193 -18.87 0.32 -8.09
C TYR A 193 -18.55 1.27 -9.24
N LEU A 194 -17.42 1.07 -9.92
CA LEU A 194 -17.03 1.92 -11.06
C LEU A 194 -18.03 1.85 -12.23
N SER A 195 -18.74 0.73 -12.40
CA SER A 195 -19.76 0.55 -13.45
C SER A 195 -20.98 1.47 -13.29
N ILE A 196 -21.17 2.07 -12.11
CA ILE A 196 -22.19 3.11 -11.88
C ILE A 196 -21.86 4.37 -12.68
N TYR A 197 -20.59 4.63 -12.91
CA TYR A 197 -20.07 5.88 -13.47
C TYR A 197 -19.42 5.69 -14.84
N LEU A 198 -18.81 4.54 -15.09
CA LEU A 198 -18.10 4.24 -16.33
C LEU A 198 -18.98 3.37 -17.23
N PRO A 199 -19.12 3.70 -18.55
CA PRO A 199 -19.83 2.86 -19.49
C PRO A 199 -19.16 1.50 -19.66
N ALA A 200 -19.90 0.53 -20.16
CA ALA A 200 -19.40 -0.83 -20.40
C ALA A 200 -18.16 -0.82 -21.32
N VAL A 201 -18.18 0.04 -22.32
CA VAL A 201 -17.09 0.24 -23.27
C VAL A 201 -16.71 1.71 -23.25
N LEU A 202 -15.44 1.98 -23.01
CA LEU A 202 -14.85 3.32 -23.13
C LEU A 202 -14.28 3.49 -24.55
N SER A 203 -14.41 4.68 -25.11
CA SER A 203 -13.78 5.03 -26.38
C SER A 203 -12.25 4.97 -26.23
N GLU A 204 -11.54 4.60 -27.29
CA GLU A 204 -10.08 4.65 -27.29
C GLU A 204 -9.59 6.10 -27.16
N SER A 205 -8.50 6.31 -26.43
CA SER A 205 -7.87 7.63 -26.38
C SER A 205 -7.20 7.95 -27.72
N GLU A 206 -7.38 9.16 -28.24
CA GLU A 206 -6.88 9.61 -29.56
C GLU A 206 -5.33 9.52 -29.74
N GLY A 207 -4.59 8.96 -28.80
CA GLY A 207 -3.13 8.87 -28.80
C GLY A 207 -2.54 7.50 -29.17
N VAL A 208 -3.33 6.45 -29.37
CA VAL A 208 -2.83 5.12 -29.78
C VAL A 208 -2.96 4.97 -31.30
N VAL A 209 -2.20 5.75 -32.05
CA VAL A 209 -1.93 5.42 -33.47
C VAL A 209 -1.10 4.17 -33.50
N THR A 210 -1.73 3.05 -33.76
CA THR A 210 -1.09 1.80 -34.13
C THR A 210 -0.18 2.05 -35.32
N GLY A 211 1.13 2.14 -35.08
CA GLY A 211 2.14 2.05 -36.13
C GLY A 211 2.13 0.63 -36.71
N LEU A 212 1.19 0.38 -37.62
CA LEU A 212 1.26 -0.72 -38.58
C LEU A 212 1.74 -0.11 -39.91
N ASN A 213 3.02 -0.23 -40.14
CA ASN A 213 3.61 -0.35 -41.47
C ASN A 213 4.83 -1.26 -41.38
#